data_1afa535eed0cffb7ddcebfab6910777f
#
_entry.id   1afa535eed0cffb7ddcebfab6910777f
#
_cell.length_a   1.000
_cell.length_b   1.000
_cell.length_c   1.000
_cell.angle_alpha   90.00
_cell.angle_beta   90.00
_cell.angle_gamma   90.00
#
_symmetry.space_group_name_H-M   'P 1'
#
loop_
_entity.id
_entity.type
_entity.pdbx_description
1 polymer ?
#
loop_
_entity_poly.entity_id
_entity_poly.type
_entity_poly.pdbx_seq_one_letter_code
_entity_poly.pdbx_strand_id
1 'polypeptide(L)'
;MKTRTNGAMHTVLGKRIDYKSFNASRQITKVMYEKNYSKFTLFDNNRDINEPHVEELIASMRKSGQLMPVVVTPDKEVIDGQHRLKACEKLGIPVSYVVNSSGNSKQIAVMNNTQKGWKSRDYLKHFCHKSHYNSAEYNKIAKFFDDYSLPFTVGISLLSDQYIANGIAKDRGPMPAFRDGTFKISNFEKAKETAERLIKLKSFVPNLVKIVKFSIAFMKISKLDNFSLKTCYAQIEKNSNQFDKCVNQEDWNEAMVRAYNYKLVTKGKKASKRISIRKEGF
;
A
#
# COMPACT_ATOMS: atom_id res chain seq x y z
N MET A 1 -46.83 1.24 29.44
CA MET A 1 -46.21 1.72 28.21
C MET A 1 -45.09 0.76 27.81
N LYS A 2 -45.31 -0.12 26.84
CA LYS A 2 -44.27 -1.07 26.36
C LYS A 2 -43.53 -0.44 25.19
N THR A 3 -42.27 -0.07 25.38
CA THR A 3 -41.38 0.40 24.31
C THR A 3 -41.01 -0.77 23.41
N ARG A 4 -41.53 -0.77 22.18
CA ARG A 4 -41.08 -1.66 21.11
C ARG A 4 -39.70 -1.17 20.61
N THR A 5 -38.64 -1.90 20.90
CA THR A 5 -37.37 -1.73 20.20
C THR A 5 -37.48 -2.33 18.80
N ASN A 6 -37.54 -1.48 17.78
CA ASN A 6 -37.41 -1.90 16.38
C ASN A 6 -35.96 -2.36 16.13
N GLY A 7 -35.72 -3.67 16.12
CA GLY A 7 -34.48 -4.24 15.66
C GLY A 7 -34.30 -3.97 14.17
N ALA A 8 -33.26 -3.22 13.80
CA ALA A 8 -32.90 -2.98 12.41
C ALA A 8 -32.56 -4.33 11.73
N MET A 9 -33.35 -4.68 10.71
CA MET A 9 -33.06 -5.85 9.86
C MET A 9 -32.03 -5.46 8.80
N HIS A 10 -30.91 -6.11 8.81
CA HIS A 10 -29.92 -6.01 7.73
C HIS A 10 -30.08 -7.17 6.75
N THR A 11 -30.09 -6.85 5.46
CA THR A 11 -30.11 -7.83 4.37
C THR A 11 -28.72 -7.89 3.73
N VAL A 12 -28.09 -9.07 3.67
CA VAL A 12 -26.86 -9.30 2.92
C VAL A 12 -27.17 -10.31 1.81
N LEU A 13 -26.91 -9.93 0.57
CA LEU A 13 -27.15 -10.76 -0.63
C LEU A 13 -28.63 -11.24 -0.78
N GLY A 14 -29.60 -10.39 -0.41
CA GLY A 14 -31.03 -10.68 -0.57
C GLY A 14 -31.61 -11.73 0.40
N LYS A 15 -30.81 -12.25 1.34
CA LYS A 15 -31.28 -13.17 2.40
C LYS A 15 -31.47 -12.43 3.72
N ARG A 16 -32.62 -12.59 4.35
CA ARG A 16 -32.87 -12.12 5.71
C ARG A 16 -31.97 -12.87 6.68
N ILE A 17 -31.19 -12.14 7.48
CA ILE A 17 -30.40 -12.73 8.57
C ILE A 17 -31.27 -12.70 9.83
N ASP A 18 -31.64 -13.86 10.33
CA ASP A 18 -32.31 -14.00 11.62
C ASP A 18 -31.24 -14.10 12.73
N TYR A 19 -31.01 -12.97 13.40
CA TYR A 19 -30.07 -12.91 14.53
C TYR A 19 -30.55 -13.69 15.78
N LYS A 20 -31.83 -14.07 15.84
CA LYS A 20 -32.35 -14.90 16.95
C LYS A 20 -31.85 -16.34 16.88
N SER A 21 -31.46 -16.80 15.71
CA SER A 21 -30.87 -18.14 15.51
C SER A 21 -29.35 -18.15 15.75
N PHE A 22 -28.73 -16.99 16.08
CA PHE A 22 -27.30 -16.93 16.33
C PHE A 22 -26.97 -17.66 17.65
N ASN A 23 -26.38 -18.82 17.52
CA ASN A 23 -26.06 -19.67 18.66
C ASN A 23 -24.85 -19.11 19.42
N ALA A 24 -25.07 -18.46 20.57
CA ALA A 24 -24.04 -17.89 21.43
C ALA A 24 -22.99 -18.90 21.90
N SER A 25 -23.34 -20.20 21.90
CA SER A 25 -22.40 -21.29 22.29
C SER A 25 -21.22 -21.47 21.33
N ARG A 26 -21.27 -20.85 20.13
CA ARG A 26 -20.19 -20.87 19.14
C ARG A 26 -19.23 -19.68 19.25
N GLN A 27 -19.38 -18.84 20.27
CA GLN A 27 -18.54 -17.65 20.44
C GLN A 27 -17.19 -18.03 21.05
N ILE A 28 -16.15 -17.30 20.62
CA ILE A 28 -14.83 -17.31 21.24
C ILE A 28 -14.94 -16.60 22.60
N THR A 29 -14.72 -17.32 23.70
CA THR A 29 -15.09 -16.82 25.01
C THR A 29 -13.92 -16.47 25.94
N LYS A 30 -12.72 -17.00 25.69
CA LYS A 30 -11.58 -16.80 26.59
C LYS A 30 -10.25 -16.79 25.86
N VAL A 31 -9.40 -15.81 26.18
CA VAL A 31 -7.99 -15.79 25.77
C VAL A 31 -7.20 -16.64 26.76
N MET A 32 -6.41 -17.57 26.23
CA MET A 32 -5.52 -18.46 26.95
C MET A 32 -4.07 -18.22 26.54
N TYR A 33 -3.13 -18.68 27.36
CA TYR A 33 -1.71 -18.55 27.13
C TYR A 33 -1.02 -19.90 27.21
N GLU A 34 -0.09 -20.19 26.33
CA GLU A 34 0.70 -21.42 26.31
C GLU A 34 2.12 -21.11 25.87
N LYS A 35 3.11 -21.65 26.58
CA LYS A 35 4.53 -21.50 26.23
C LYS A 35 5.11 -22.75 25.53
N ASN A 36 4.44 -23.87 25.66
CA ASN A 36 4.83 -25.08 24.97
C ASN A 36 4.24 -25.07 23.55
N TYR A 37 5.05 -24.66 22.57
CA TYR A 37 4.64 -24.52 21.16
C TYR A 37 4.36 -25.85 20.48
N SER A 38 4.93 -26.98 20.97
CA SER A 38 4.69 -28.31 20.43
C SER A 38 3.25 -28.82 20.63
N LYS A 39 2.47 -28.13 21.48
CA LYS A 39 1.04 -28.43 21.66
C LYS A 39 0.18 -27.90 20.50
N PHE A 40 0.72 -27.07 19.63
CA PHE A 40 0.00 -26.53 18.49
C PHE A 40 0.39 -27.31 17.24
N THR A 41 -0.61 -27.72 16.46
CA THR A 41 -0.41 -28.38 15.18
C THR A 41 -0.95 -27.47 14.06
N LEU A 42 -0.37 -27.59 12.87
CA LEU A 42 -0.85 -26.89 11.68
C LEU A 42 -1.67 -27.88 10.85
N PHE A 43 -2.74 -27.40 10.22
CA PHE A 43 -3.44 -28.18 9.21
C PHE A 43 -2.58 -28.34 7.95
N ASP A 44 -2.64 -29.49 7.29
CA ASP A 44 -1.89 -29.76 6.04
C ASP A 44 -2.22 -28.78 4.91
N ASN A 45 -3.42 -28.19 4.93
CA ASN A 45 -3.87 -27.22 3.95
C ASN A 45 -3.65 -25.76 4.39
N ASN A 46 -2.89 -25.50 5.45
CA ASN A 46 -2.43 -24.16 5.77
C ASN A 46 -1.43 -23.68 4.71
N ARG A 47 -1.35 -22.35 4.53
CA ARG A 47 -0.35 -21.74 3.66
C ARG A 47 1.05 -21.99 4.19
N ASP A 48 2.04 -21.99 3.30
CA ASP A 48 3.45 -22.02 3.71
C ASP A 48 3.78 -20.84 4.63
N ILE A 49 4.72 -21.06 5.54
CA ILE A 49 5.23 -20.00 6.40
C ILE A 49 6.02 -19.01 5.56
N ASN A 50 5.59 -17.75 5.58
CA ASN A 50 6.29 -16.65 4.96
C ASN A 50 7.26 -16.04 5.98
N GLU A 51 8.54 -16.41 5.92
CA GLU A 51 9.57 -15.97 6.86
C GLU A 51 9.71 -14.43 6.93
N PRO A 52 9.74 -13.66 5.81
CA PRO A 52 9.70 -12.21 5.87
C PRO A 52 8.53 -11.65 6.70
N HIS A 53 7.35 -12.22 6.56
CA HIS A 53 6.19 -11.80 7.35
C HIS A 53 6.32 -12.18 8.84
N VAL A 54 6.97 -13.28 9.16
CA VAL A 54 7.29 -13.65 10.56
C VAL A 54 8.22 -12.62 11.18
N GLU A 55 9.26 -12.15 10.47
CA GLU A 55 10.18 -11.13 10.96
C GLU A 55 9.48 -9.77 11.17
N GLU A 56 8.55 -9.37 10.28
CA GLU A 56 7.71 -8.18 10.48
C GLU A 56 6.88 -8.30 11.78
N LEU A 57 6.28 -9.48 12.02
CA LEU A 57 5.52 -9.74 13.24
C LEU A 57 6.40 -9.70 14.49
N ILE A 58 7.62 -10.27 14.43
CA ILE A 58 8.60 -10.21 15.53
C ILE A 58 8.93 -8.75 15.87
N ALA A 59 9.22 -7.92 14.86
CA ALA A 59 9.50 -6.50 15.06
C ALA A 59 8.30 -5.75 15.70
N SER A 60 7.08 -6.07 15.27
CA SER A 60 5.85 -5.52 15.85
C SER A 60 5.64 -6.00 17.29
N MET A 61 5.80 -7.31 17.54
CA MET A 61 5.57 -7.91 18.85
C MET A 61 6.60 -7.45 19.91
N ARG A 62 7.83 -7.13 19.52
CA ARG A 62 8.82 -6.51 20.43
C ARG A 62 8.37 -5.14 20.93
N LYS A 63 7.59 -4.39 20.15
CA LYS A 63 7.09 -3.06 20.52
C LYS A 63 5.78 -3.11 21.31
N SER A 64 4.87 -4.00 20.92
CA SER A 64 3.46 -3.94 21.34
C SER A 64 2.92 -5.25 21.93
N GLY A 65 3.75 -6.29 22.02
CA GLY A 65 3.30 -7.63 22.38
C GLY A 65 2.46 -8.28 21.28
N GLN A 66 1.89 -9.44 21.59
CA GLN A 66 0.96 -10.12 20.69
C GLN A 66 -0.43 -9.48 20.79
N LEU A 67 -0.79 -8.60 19.84
CA LEU A 67 -2.06 -7.85 19.83
C LEU A 67 -3.28 -8.72 19.48
N MET A 68 -3.10 -9.76 18.65
CA MET A 68 -4.17 -10.64 18.20
C MET A 68 -3.88 -12.08 18.59
N PRO A 69 -4.80 -12.79 19.26
CA PRO A 69 -4.60 -14.18 19.62
C PRO A 69 -4.56 -15.09 18.38
N VAL A 70 -3.93 -16.25 18.51
CA VAL A 70 -4.02 -17.36 17.55
C VAL A 70 -5.38 -18.02 17.74
N VAL A 71 -6.06 -18.38 16.64
CA VAL A 71 -7.33 -19.12 16.69
C VAL A 71 -7.07 -20.59 16.44
N VAL A 72 -7.53 -21.43 17.35
CA VAL A 72 -7.30 -22.90 17.29
C VAL A 72 -8.58 -23.68 17.48
N THR A 73 -8.56 -24.95 17.08
CA THR A 73 -9.58 -25.96 17.45
C THR A 73 -9.43 -26.37 18.92
N PRO A 74 -10.38 -27.13 19.50
CA PRO A 74 -10.22 -27.72 20.82
C PRO A 74 -8.93 -28.57 20.96
N ASP A 75 -8.50 -29.21 19.88
CA ASP A 75 -7.28 -30.05 19.82
C ASP A 75 -6.00 -29.22 19.52
N LYS A 76 -6.12 -27.89 19.57
CA LYS A 76 -5.03 -26.93 19.30
C LYS A 76 -4.46 -26.96 17.87
N GLU A 77 -5.23 -27.40 16.89
CA GLU A 77 -4.89 -27.21 15.49
C GLU A 77 -5.14 -25.75 15.10
N VAL A 78 -4.17 -25.11 14.45
CA VAL A 78 -4.18 -23.66 14.16
C VAL A 78 -5.07 -23.36 12.96
N ILE A 79 -6.19 -22.68 13.21
CA ILE A 79 -7.12 -22.19 12.17
C ILE A 79 -6.61 -20.87 11.57
N ASP A 80 -6.17 -19.94 12.42
CA ASP A 80 -5.61 -18.65 12.00
C ASP A 80 -4.47 -18.22 12.92
N GLY A 81 -3.46 -17.59 12.36
CA GLY A 81 -2.34 -17.00 13.09
C GLY A 81 -1.08 -17.87 13.15
N GLN A 82 -0.87 -18.78 12.21
CA GLN A 82 0.35 -19.62 12.14
C GLN A 82 1.64 -18.79 12.15
N HIS A 83 1.68 -17.62 11.44
CA HIS A 83 2.83 -16.72 11.46
C HIS A 83 3.02 -16.07 12.83
N ARG A 84 1.92 -15.75 13.54
CA ARG A 84 1.96 -15.23 14.93
C ARG A 84 2.50 -16.28 15.90
N LEU A 85 2.05 -17.54 15.76
CA LEU A 85 2.59 -18.66 16.53
C LEU A 85 4.10 -18.77 16.32
N LYS A 86 4.56 -18.77 15.06
CA LYS A 86 5.98 -18.86 14.72
C LYS A 86 6.79 -17.69 15.24
N ALA A 87 6.23 -16.48 15.19
CA ALA A 87 6.88 -15.29 15.75
C ALA A 87 7.01 -15.37 17.28
N CYS A 88 5.99 -15.85 18.00
CA CYS A 88 6.06 -16.08 19.44
C CYS A 88 7.11 -17.14 19.80
N GLU A 89 7.18 -18.24 19.02
CA GLU A 89 8.19 -19.28 19.19
C GLU A 89 9.61 -18.71 19.05
N LYS A 90 9.89 -17.95 17.99
CA LYS A 90 11.19 -17.31 17.78
C LYS A 90 11.53 -16.27 18.86
N LEU A 91 10.54 -15.59 19.42
CA LEU A 91 10.70 -14.64 20.52
C LEU A 91 10.82 -15.31 21.91
N GLY A 92 10.46 -16.58 22.05
CA GLY A 92 10.41 -17.27 23.33
C GLY A 92 9.32 -16.77 24.29
N ILE A 93 8.26 -16.10 23.77
CA ILE A 93 7.15 -15.53 24.54
C ILE A 93 5.92 -16.44 24.53
N PRO A 94 5.10 -16.47 25.59
CA PRO A 94 3.86 -17.22 25.58
C PRO A 94 2.95 -16.81 24.42
N VAL A 95 2.34 -17.79 23.74
CA VAL A 95 1.32 -17.55 22.71
C VAL A 95 0.00 -17.25 23.37
N SER A 96 -0.61 -16.11 23.07
CA SER A 96 -2.03 -15.88 23.40
C SER A 96 -2.89 -16.53 22.31
N TYR A 97 -3.88 -17.33 22.71
CA TYR A 97 -4.76 -18.02 21.77
C TYR A 97 -6.20 -18.12 22.28
N VAL A 98 -7.12 -18.37 21.36
CA VAL A 98 -8.53 -18.61 21.64
C VAL A 98 -8.97 -19.92 20.99
N VAL A 99 -9.83 -20.66 21.67
CA VAL A 99 -10.39 -21.91 21.14
C VAL A 99 -11.73 -21.60 20.46
N ASN A 100 -11.83 -21.99 19.19
CA ASN A 100 -13.09 -22.03 18.49
C ASN A 100 -13.67 -23.44 18.55
N SER A 101 -14.66 -23.64 19.40
CA SER A 101 -15.27 -24.96 19.63
C SER A 101 -15.95 -25.59 18.40
N SER A 102 -16.30 -24.77 17.41
CA SER A 102 -16.84 -25.22 16.11
C SER A 102 -15.80 -25.15 15.00
N GLY A 103 -14.53 -24.86 15.33
CA GLY A 103 -13.45 -24.70 14.38
C GLY A 103 -13.10 -25.99 13.63
N ASN A 104 -12.92 -25.87 12.32
CA ASN A 104 -12.43 -26.96 11.48
C ASN A 104 -11.65 -26.37 10.28
N SER A 105 -10.99 -27.23 9.51
CA SER A 105 -10.16 -26.85 8.37
C SER A 105 -10.91 -26.00 7.30
N LYS A 106 -12.23 -26.16 7.15
CA LYS A 106 -13.04 -25.33 6.20
C LYS A 106 -13.08 -23.88 6.57
N GLN A 107 -12.93 -23.53 7.86
CA GLN A 107 -12.96 -22.15 8.33
C GLN A 107 -11.66 -21.39 8.01
N ILE A 108 -10.55 -22.08 7.78
CA ILE A 108 -9.27 -21.47 7.38
C ILE A 108 -9.45 -20.62 6.13
N ALA A 109 -10.07 -21.19 5.10
CA ALA A 109 -10.32 -20.46 3.85
C ALA A 109 -11.26 -19.27 4.04
N VAL A 110 -12.32 -19.42 4.85
CA VAL A 110 -13.28 -18.35 5.15
C VAL A 110 -12.60 -17.20 5.87
N MET A 111 -11.85 -17.47 6.94
CA MET A 111 -11.15 -16.42 7.71
C MET A 111 -10.11 -15.68 6.86
N ASN A 112 -9.34 -16.40 6.06
CA ASN A 112 -8.35 -15.78 5.18
C ASN A 112 -8.97 -14.95 4.06
N ASN A 113 -10.13 -15.33 3.52
CA ASN A 113 -10.80 -14.60 2.45
C ASN A 113 -11.56 -13.37 2.95
N THR A 114 -11.94 -13.31 4.21
CA THR A 114 -12.67 -12.18 4.79
C THR A 114 -11.75 -11.08 5.34
N GLN A 115 -10.48 -11.36 5.56
CA GLN A 115 -9.49 -10.37 6.01
C GLN A 115 -9.03 -9.52 4.82
N LYS A 116 -9.55 -8.30 4.71
CA LYS A 116 -9.05 -7.31 3.75
C LYS A 116 -7.95 -6.50 4.41
N GLY A 117 -6.74 -6.59 3.84
CA GLY A 117 -5.66 -5.67 4.23
C GLY A 117 -6.03 -4.22 3.96
N TRP A 118 -5.54 -3.31 4.78
CA TRP A 118 -5.74 -1.87 4.58
C TRP A 118 -5.14 -1.41 3.25
N LYS A 119 -5.93 -0.63 2.52
CA LYS A 119 -5.47 0.09 1.33
C LYS A 119 -4.83 1.41 1.76
N SER A 120 -4.06 2.02 0.87
CA SER A 120 -3.43 3.31 1.17
C SER A 120 -4.41 4.41 1.63
N ARG A 121 -5.65 4.42 1.11
CA ARG A 121 -6.69 5.35 1.55
C ARG A 121 -7.21 5.07 2.97
N ASP A 122 -7.16 3.82 3.44
CA ASP A 122 -7.56 3.46 4.80
C ASP A 122 -6.55 3.98 5.82
N TYR A 123 -5.24 3.84 5.52
CA TYR A 123 -4.17 4.46 6.31
C TYR A 123 -4.30 5.98 6.34
N LEU A 124 -4.54 6.62 5.18
CA LEU A 124 -4.72 8.07 5.10
C LEU A 124 -5.86 8.52 6.01
N LYS A 125 -7.04 7.91 5.89
CA LYS A 125 -8.21 8.20 6.72
C LYS A 125 -7.92 8.02 8.22
N HIS A 126 -7.23 6.93 8.59
CA HIS A 126 -6.87 6.64 9.97
C HIS A 126 -6.00 7.74 10.57
N PHE A 127 -4.92 8.13 9.88
CA PHE A 127 -3.97 9.12 10.37
C PHE A 127 -4.45 10.58 10.26
N CYS A 128 -5.48 10.85 9.46
CA CYS A 128 -6.15 12.16 9.46
C CYS A 128 -6.95 12.43 10.74
N HIS A 129 -7.24 11.39 11.55
CA HIS A 129 -8.03 11.56 12.76
C HIS A 129 -7.28 12.44 13.77
N LYS A 130 -7.99 13.40 14.38
CA LYS A 130 -7.44 14.42 15.29
C LYS A 130 -6.67 13.88 16.49
N SER A 131 -6.90 12.64 16.89
CA SER A 131 -6.17 11.99 17.99
C SER A 131 -4.76 11.54 17.61
N HIS A 132 -4.44 11.50 16.31
CA HIS A 132 -3.12 11.11 15.87
C HIS A 132 -2.15 12.30 15.91
N TYR A 133 -0.95 12.09 16.47
CA TYR A 133 0.04 13.17 16.65
C TYR A 133 0.46 13.85 15.35
N ASN A 134 0.38 13.17 14.21
CA ASN A 134 0.76 13.66 12.89
C ASN A 134 -0.46 14.00 11.99
N SER A 135 -1.64 14.17 12.58
CA SER A 135 -2.89 14.36 11.83
C SER A 135 -2.88 15.60 10.92
N ALA A 136 -2.24 16.68 11.34
CA ALA A 136 -2.12 17.90 10.53
C ALA A 136 -1.40 17.64 9.20
N GLU A 137 -0.33 16.84 9.22
CA GLU A 137 0.42 16.46 8.03
C GLU A 137 -0.41 15.55 7.11
N TYR A 138 -1.10 14.55 7.68
CA TYR A 138 -1.96 13.66 6.89
C TYR A 138 -3.18 14.36 6.30
N ASN A 139 -3.72 15.39 6.95
CA ASN A 139 -4.79 16.21 6.38
C ASN A 139 -4.30 17.04 5.17
N LYS A 140 -3.04 17.53 5.17
CA LYS A 140 -2.44 18.12 3.97
C LYS A 140 -2.29 17.12 2.84
N ILE A 141 -1.88 15.86 3.16
CA ILE A 141 -1.80 14.77 2.18
C ILE A 141 -3.19 14.47 1.60
N ALA A 142 -4.22 14.38 2.44
CA ALA A 142 -5.60 14.15 1.99
C ALA A 142 -6.05 15.24 1.02
N LYS A 143 -5.86 16.51 1.39
CA LYS A 143 -6.16 17.64 0.51
C LYS A 143 -5.40 17.57 -0.81
N PHE A 144 -4.13 17.19 -0.81
CA PHE A 144 -3.35 17.01 -2.04
C PHE A 144 -3.97 15.96 -2.96
N PHE A 145 -4.47 14.85 -2.44
CA PHE A 145 -5.14 13.82 -3.24
C PHE A 145 -6.56 14.18 -3.68
N ASP A 146 -7.23 15.09 -2.98
CA ASP A 146 -8.51 15.66 -3.39
C ASP A 146 -8.31 16.66 -4.53
N ASP A 147 -7.25 17.48 -4.46
CA ASP A 147 -6.93 18.49 -5.48
C ASP A 147 -6.33 17.84 -6.76
N TYR A 148 -5.56 16.75 -6.62
CA TYR A 148 -4.82 16.11 -7.72
C TYR A 148 -5.15 14.62 -7.88
N SER A 149 -5.87 14.26 -8.93
CA SER A 149 -6.21 12.86 -9.27
C SER A 149 -5.01 12.11 -9.86
N LEU A 150 -3.98 11.87 -9.04
CA LEU A 150 -2.78 11.10 -9.36
C LEU A 150 -2.81 9.69 -8.74
N PRO A 151 -2.07 8.71 -9.29
CA PRO A 151 -1.83 7.45 -8.62
C PRO A 151 -1.23 7.68 -7.23
N PHE A 152 -1.72 6.94 -6.21
CA PHE A 152 -1.36 7.20 -4.82
C PHE A 152 0.16 7.18 -4.56
N THR A 153 0.84 6.19 -5.12
CA THR A 153 2.30 6.07 -5.04
C THR A 153 3.02 7.28 -5.64
N VAL A 154 2.51 7.83 -6.75
CA VAL A 154 3.07 9.04 -7.37
C VAL A 154 2.91 10.24 -6.46
N GLY A 155 1.71 10.44 -5.89
CA GLY A 155 1.46 11.54 -4.96
C GLY A 155 2.36 11.49 -3.72
N ILE A 156 2.51 10.32 -3.11
CA ILE A 156 3.41 10.15 -1.95
C ILE A 156 4.89 10.39 -2.34
N SER A 157 5.32 9.96 -3.53
CA SER A 157 6.67 10.24 -4.02
C SER A 157 6.92 11.73 -4.26
N LEU A 158 5.93 12.46 -4.76
CA LEU A 158 6.00 13.92 -4.90
C LEU A 158 6.13 14.62 -3.56
N LEU A 159 5.27 14.25 -2.61
CA LEU A 159 5.23 14.86 -1.28
C LEU A 159 6.49 14.60 -0.45
N SER A 160 7.15 13.45 -0.65
CA SER A 160 8.42 13.11 0.02
C SER A 160 9.67 13.59 -0.71
N ASP A 161 9.53 14.05 -1.95
CA ASP A 161 10.64 14.29 -2.90
C ASP A 161 11.56 13.04 -3.09
N GLN A 162 11.02 11.85 -2.82
CA GLN A 162 11.71 10.58 -2.96
C GLN A 162 11.08 9.74 -4.07
N TYR A 163 11.91 9.13 -4.89
CA TYR A 163 11.45 8.18 -5.90
C TYR A 163 11.50 6.76 -5.36
N ILE A 164 10.50 5.97 -5.73
CA ILE A 164 10.59 4.53 -5.51
C ILE A 164 11.61 4.01 -6.52
N ALA A 165 12.85 3.80 -6.05
CA ALA A 165 13.87 3.17 -6.86
C ALA A 165 13.46 1.74 -7.14
N ASN A 166 13.41 1.39 -8.43
CA ASN A 166 13.39 0.04 -8.97
C ASN A 166 12.87 -1.05 -8.03
N GLY A 167 11.57 -1.29 -8.00
CA GLY A 167 10.90 -2.55 -7.64
C GLY A 167 11.37 -3.42 -6.44
N ILE A 168 12.51 -3.09 -5.83
CA ILE A 168 13.27 -3.93 -4.92
C ILE A 168 13.19 -3.38 -3.51
N ALA A 169 12.23 -2.85 -3.02
CA ALA A 169 12.06 -2.80 -1.58
C ALA A 169 10.68 -2.27 -1.22
N LYS A 170 9.80 -3.16 -0.82
CA LYS A 170 8.65 -2.82 0.02
C LYS A 170 9.08 -1.95 1.23
N ASP A 171 10.36 -1.98 1.61
CA ASP A 171 10.93 -1.34 2.79
C ASP A 171 11.81 -0.11 2.49
N ARG A 172 11.98 0.25 1.22
CA ARG A 172 12.73 1.45 0.83
C ARG A 172 11.80 2.42 0.10
N GLY A 173 11.82 3.68 0.50
CA GLY A 173 10.96 4.71 -0.06
C GLY A 173 9.97 5.25 0.95
N PRO A 174 9.08 6.16 0.55
CA PRO A 174 8.20 6.89 1.47
C PRO A 174 6.99 6.08 1.96
N MET A 175 6.64 4.95 1.35
CA MET A 175 5.43 4.20 1.68
C MET A 175 5.44 3.53 3.05
N PRO A 176 6.54 2.96 3.57
CA PRO A 176 6.58 2.46 4.94
C PRO A 176 6.27 3.56 5.96
N ALA A 177 6.96 4.70 5.90
CA ALA A 177 6.69 5.84 6.78
C ALA A 177 5.25 6.37 6.65
N PHE A 178 4.67 6.31 5.44
CA PHE A 178 3.26 6.65 5.24
C PHE A 178 2.33 5.66 5.96
N ARG A 179 2.62 4.37 5.93
CA ARG A 179 1.77 3.32 6.54
C ARG A 179 1.89 3.25 8.06
N ASP A 180 3.00 3.67 8.62
CA ASP A 180 3.22 3.69 10.08
C ASP A 180 2.89 5.03 10.75
N GLY A 181 2.44 6.03 10.00
CA GLY A 181 2.02 7.33 10.53
C GLY A 181 3.14 8.33 10.74
N THR A 182 4.38 8.02 10.37
CA THR A 182 5.56 8.89 10.58
C THR A 182 5.93 9.76 9.38
N PHE A 183 5.17 9.65 8.29
CA PHE A 183 5.43 10.37 7.06
C PHE A 183 5.47 11.89 7.27
N LYS A 184 6.43 12.54 6.60
CA LYS A 184 6.57 13.99 6.55
C LYS A 184 6.66 14.47 5.11
N ILE A 185 5.96 15.56 4.81
CA ILE A 185 6.04 16.24 3.53
C ILE A 185 7.37 16.99 3.48
N SER A 186 8.15 16.77 2.43
CA SER A 186 9.44 17.42 2.21
C SER A 186 9.25 18.86 1.71
N ASN A 187 8.52 19.03 0.60
CA ASN A 187 8.21 20.33 0.02
C ASN A 187 6.85 20.31 -0.66
N PHE A 188 5.85 20.87 0.00
CA PHE A 188 4.46 20.86 -0.47
C PHE A 188 4.26 21.66 -1.76
N GLU A 189 4.86 22.84 -1.87
CA GLU A 189 4.68 23.69 -3.05
C GLU A 189 5.35 23.07 -4.29
N LYS A 190 6.53 22.51 -4.15
CA LYS A 190 7.19 21.77 -5.25
C LYS A 190 6.38 20.55 -5.68
N ALA A 191 5.77 19.83 -4.72
CA ALA A 191 4.89 18.70 -5.02
C ALA A 191 3.66 19.15 -5.82
N LYS A 192 3.02 20.26 -5.44
CA LYS A 192 1.90 20.86 -6.17
C LYS A 192 2.29 21.24 -7.60
N GLU A 193 3.37 21.99 -7.76
CA GLU A 193 3.86 22.40 -9.07
C GLU A 193 4.09 21.20 -10.00
N THR A 194 4.70 20.13 -9.48
CA THR A 194 4.95 18.91 -10.28
C THR A 194 3.65 18.14 -10.56
N ALA A 195 2.71 18.12 -9.62
CA ALA A 195 1.38 17.54 -9.81
C ALA A 195 0.61 18.26 -10.93
N GLU A 196 0.61 19.59 -10.94
CA GLU A 196 -0.01 20.40 -11.99
C GLU A 196 0.59 20.12 -13.37
N ARG A 197 1.92 19.97 -13.44
CA ARG A 197 2.61 19.58 -14.68
C ARG A 197 2.18 18.19 -15.18
N LEU A 198 2.03 17.20 -14.27
CA LEU A 198 1.54 15.86 -14.60
C LEU A 198 0.06 15.91 -15.03
N ILE A 199 -0.79 16.67 -14.35
CA ILE A 199 -2.20 16.85 -14.73
C ILE A 199 -2.32 17.47 -16.11
N LYS A 200 -1.50 18.49 -16.42
CA LYS A 200 -1.45 19.06 -17.77
C LYS A 200 -0.98 18.03 -18.81
N LEU A 201 0.02 17.21 -18.48
CA LEU A 201 0.47 16.14 -19.38
C LEU A 201 -0.63 15.10 -19.65
N LYS A 202 -1.52 14.87 -18.67
CA LYS A 202 -2.67 13.96 -18.81
C LYS A 202 -3.64 14.38 -19.93
N SER A 203 -3.73 15.67 -20.26
CA SER A 203 -4.55 16.12 -21.38
C SER A 203 -4.03 15.67 -22.75
N PHE A 204 -2.73 15.41 -22.85
CA PHE A 204 -2.07 14.94 -24.09
C PHE A 204 -1.96 13.41 -24.15
N VAL A 205 -1.62 12.78 -23.01
CA VAL A 205 -1.37 11.34 -22.92
C VAL A 205 -2.09 10.72 -21.70
N PRO A 206 -3.45 10.69 -21.69
CA PRO A 206 -4.24 10.38 -20.50
C PRO A 206 -3.98 8.98 -19.94
N ASN A 207 -3.68 8.01 -20.79
CA ASN A 207 -3.43 6.63 -20.39
C ASN A 207 -2.03 6.46 -19.78
N LEU A 208 -1.04 7.19 -20.26
CA LEU A 208 0.33 7.09 -19.76
C LEU A 208 0.48 7.68 -18.35
N VAL A 209 -0.18 8.79 -18.04
CA VAL A 209 -0.09 9.43 -16.71
C VAL A 209 -0.69 8.56 -15.60
N LYS A 210 -1.59 7.62 -15.94
CA LYS A 210 -2.10 6.62 -14.99
C LYS A 210 -1.06 5.58 -14.59
N ILE A 211 -0.02 5.41 -15.41
CA ILE A 211 1.05 4.44 -15.18
C ILE A 211 2.08 5.06 -14.23
N VAL A 212 2.24 4.45 -13.06
CA VAL A 212 3.16 4.95 -12.02
C VAL A 212 4.58 5.14 -12.56
N LYS A 213 5.09 4.16 -13.32
CA LYS A 213 6.44 4.18 -13.89
C LYS A 213 6.66 5.35 -14.85
N PHE A 214 5.65 5.67 -15.68
CA PHE A 214 5.68 6.84 -16.55
C PHE A 214 5.79 8.14 -15.75
N SER A 215 4.92 8.31 -14.75
CA SER A 215 4.93 9.51 -13.90
C SER A 215 6.25 9.68 -13.14
N ILE A 216 6.84 8.58 -12.66
CA ILE A 216 8.18 8.60 -12.03
C ILE A 216 9.27 9.00 -13.05
N ALA A 217 9.23 8.46 -14.27
CA ALA A 217 10.16 8.83 -15.32
C ALA A 217 10.06 10.33 -15.65
N PHE A 218 8.85 10.87 -15.77
CA PHE A 218 8.62 12.32 -15.94
C PHE A 218 9.21 13.14 -14.80
N MET A 219 8.94 12.73 -13.54
CA MET A 219 9.48 13.42 -12.36
C MET A 219 11.01 13.46 -12.38
N LYS A 220 11.66 12.38 -12.81
CA LYS A 220 13.13 12.31 -12.93
C LYS A 220 13.66 13.29 -13.98
N ILE A 221 13.15 13.24 -15.21
CA ILE A 221 13.64 14.14 -16.26
C ILE A 221 13.32 15.61 -15.97
N SER A 222 12.25 15.90 -15.24
CA SER A 222 11.85 17.28 -14.89
C SER A 222 12.84 17.99 -13.96
N LYS A 223 13.77 17.26 -13.34
CA LYS A 223 14.86 17.78 -12.50
C LYS A 223 16.17 18.05 -13.25
N LEU A 224 16.25 17.67 -14.54
CA LEU A 224 17.46 17.84 -15.32
C LEU A 224 17.64 19.30 -15.75
N ASP A 225 18.88 19.81 -15.70
CA ASP A 225 19.22 21.22 -15.97
C ASP A 225 18.73 21.72 -17.35
N ASN A 226 18.72 20.86 -18.35
CA ASN A 226 18.30 21.22 -19.71
C ASN A 226 16.82 20.88 -19.99
N PHE A 227 16.04 20.55 -18.97
CA PHE A 227 14.63 20.21 -19.15
C PHE A 227 13.80 21.45 -19.51
N SER A 228 12.96 21.31 -20.54
CA SER A 228 11.97 22.30 -20.94
C SER A 228 10.57 21.68 -20.94
N LEU A 229 9.69 22.17 -20.10
CA LEU A 229 8.31 21.70 -20.00
C LEU A 229 7.55 21.80 -21.34
N LYS A 230 7.74 22.91 -22.06
CA LYS A 230 7.14 23.14 -23.40
C LYS A 230 7.59 22.07 -24.38
N THR A 231 8.90 21.79 -24.40
CA THR A 231 9.47 20.73 -25.26
C THR A 231 8.94 19.35 -24.85
N CYS A 232 8.87 19.08 -23.55
CA CYS A 232 8.37 17.82 -23.02
C CYS A 232 6.94 17.54 -23.52
N TYR A 233 6.01 18.46 -23.34
CA TYR A 233 4.62 18.25 -23.77
C TYR A 233 4.53 17.97 -25.28
N ALA A 234 5.17 18.80 -26.09
CA ALA A 234 5.14 18.64 -27.55
C ALA A 234 5.79 17.33 -28.03
N GLN A 235 6.84 16.87 -27.37
CA GLN A 235 7.57 15.67 -27.77
C GLN A 235 6.90 14.39 -27.27
N ILE A 236 6.41 14.36 -26.03
CA ILE A 236 5.76 13.18 -25.45
C ILE A 236 4.45 12.87 -26.19
N GLU A 237 3.65 13.88 -26.52
CA GLU A 237 2.43 13.71 -27.31
C GLU A 237 2.73 13.04 -28.67
N LYS A 238 3.72 13.57 -29.40
CA LYS A 238 4.09 13.08 -30.74
C LYS A 238 4.77 11.72 -30.75
N ASN A 239 5.41 11.35 -29.66
CA ASN A 239 6.27 10.16 -29.58
C ASN A 239 5.79 9.18 -28.50
N SER A 240 4.49 9.14 -28.23
CA SER A 240 3.90 8.26 -27.21
C SER A 240 4.15 6.77 -27.46
N ASN A 241 4.34 6.37 -28.72
CA ASN A 241 4.70 5.01 -29.14
C ASN A 241 6.07 4.53 -28.59
N GLN A 242 6.94 5.44 -28.15
CA GLN A 242 8.20 5.06 -27.49
C GLN A 242 7.99 4.29 -26.18
N PHE A 243 6.77 4.34 -25.61
CA PHE A 243 6.42 3.70 -24.34
C PHE A 243 5.77 2.33 -24.48
N ASP A 244 5.44 1.88 -25.69
CA ASP A 244 4.64 0.66 -25.94
C ASP A 244 5.30 -0.63 -25.47
N LYS A 245 6.64 -0.67 -25.40
CA LYS A 245 7.42 -1.85 -25.03
C LYS A 245 8.08 -1.76 -23.64
N CYS A 246 7.74 -0.75 -22.86
CA CYS A 246 8.34 -0.54 -21.54
C CYS A 246 7.78 -1.52 -20.49
N VAL A 247 8.65 -2.27 -19.82
CA VAL A 247 8.31 -3.27 -18.81
C VAL A 247 8.73 -2.81 -17.40
N ASN A 248 10.00 -2.50 -17.21
CA ASN A 248 10.56 -2.07 -15.92
C ASN A 248 10.74 -0.55 -15.84
N GLN A 249 11.15 -0.01 -14.69
CA GLN A 249 11.30 1.43 -14.51
C GLN A 249 12.41 2.03 -15.37
N GLU A 250 13.45 1.26 -15.66
CA GLU A 250 14.57 1.73 -16.47
C GLU A 250 14.14 1.92 -17.94
N ASP A 251 13.37 0.96 -18.49
CA ASP A 251 12.78 1.11 -19.82
C ASP A 251 11.96 2.40 -19.94
N TRP A 252 11.14 2.71 -18.91
CA TRP A 252 10.33 3.93 -18.87
C TRP A 252 11.19 5.20 -18.78
N ASN A 253 12.27 5.18 -18.00
CA ASN A 253 13.21 6.31 -17.91
C ASN A 253 13.89 6.57 -19.26
N GLU A 254 14.39 5.52 -19.91
CA GLU A 254 15.03 5.62 -21.21
C GLU A 254 14.05 6.04 -22.32
N ALA A 255 12.85 5.44 -22.34
CA ALA A 255 11.80 5.81 -23.28
C ALA A 255 11.40 7.28 -23.15
N MET A 256 11.32 7.79 -21.92
CA MET A 256 11.04 9.19 -21.62
C MET A 256 12.12 10.10 -22.22
N VAL A 257 13.39 9.74 -22.06
CA VAL A 257 14.51 10.50 -22.64
C VAL A 257 14.50 10.39 -24.17
N ARG A 258 14.27 9.20 -24.72
CA ARG A 258 14.16 9.00 -26.20
C ARG A 258 13.00 9.83 -26.77
N ALA A 259 11.81 9.78 -26.16
CA ALA A 259 10.65 10.54 -26.60
C ALA A 259 10.90 12.05 -26.54
N TYR A 260 11.47 12.54 -25.44
CA TYR A 260 11.81 13.95 -25.27
C TYR A 260 12.83 14.43 -26.34
N ASN A 261 13.88 13.64 -26.59
CA ASN A 261 14.98 14.00 -27.50
C ASN A 261 14.68 13.70 -28.97
N TYR A 262 13.57 13.08 -29.31
CA TYR A 262 13.29 12.60 -30.66
C TYR A 262 13.25 13.75 -31.66
N LYS A 263 14.14 13.68 -32.68
CA LYS A 263 14.27 14.70 -33.73
C LYS A 263 14.28 16.17 -33.21
N LEU A 264 14.80 16.41 -32.00
CA LEU A 264 14.99 17.77 -31.53
C LEU A 264 15.95 18.53 -32.43
N VAL A 265 15.56 19.75 -32.81
CA VAL A 265 16.43 20.69 -33.50
C VAL A 265 17.48 21.19 -32.52
N THR A 266 18.74 20.82 -32.71
CA THR A 266 19.86 21.17 -31.81
C THR A 266 20.74 22.29 -32.34
N LYS A 267 20.49 22.78 -33.58
CA LYS A 267 21.25 23.85 -34.23
C LYS A 267 20.32 24.96 -34.74
N GLY A 268 20.81 26.19 -34.78
CA GLY A 268 20.07 27.36 -35.26
C GLY A 268 19.24 28.09 -34.20
N LYS A 269 18.47 29.12 -34.64
CA LYS A 269 17.67 30.00 -33.75
C LYS A 269 16.58 29.30 -32.92
N LYS A 270 16.19 28.06 -33.27
CA LYS A 270 15.18 27.23 -32.57
C LYS A 270 15.80 26.01 -31.89
N ALA A 271 17.09 26.05 -31.62
CA ALA A 271 17.77 24.91 -31.00
C ALA A 271 17.21 24.63 -29.59
N SER A 272 16.94 23.37 -29.33
CA SER A 272 16.57 22.88 -27.99
C SER A 272 17.68 21.97 -27.47
N LYS A 273 18.00 22.11 -26.17
CA LYS A 273 19.01 21.27 -25.55
C LYS A 273 18.46 19.88 -25.31
N ARG A 274 19.24 18.84 -25.62
CA ARG A 274 18.94 17.46 -25.29
C ARG A 274 19.12 17.24 -23.79
N ILE A 275 18.32 16.31 -23.25
CA ILE A 275 18.51 15.79 -21.90
C ILE A 275 19.19 14.42 -21.95
N SER A 276 19.93 14.08 -20.91
CA SER A 276 20.50 12.75 -20.71
C SER A 276 20.41 12.36 -19.27
N ILE A 277 20.07 11.10 -19.01
CA ILE A 277 20.20 10.50 -17.70
C ILE A 277 21.61 9.89 -17.66
N ARG A 278 22.51 10.42 -16.83
CA ARG A 278 23.80 9.78 -16.60
C ARG A 278 23.55 8.48 -15.84
N LYS A 279 24.32 7.43 -16.18
CA LYS A 279 24.20 6.09 -15.54
C LYS A 279 24.59 6.10 -14.04
N GLU A 280 25.24 7.14 -13.59
CA GLU A 280 25.71 7.30 -12.20
C GLU A 280 24.79 8.27 -11.47
N GLY A 281 23.86 7.72 -10.68
CA GLY A 281 23.11 8.51 -9.68
C GLY A 281 21.61 8.62 -9.81
N PHE A 282 20.92 7.55 -10.24
CA PHE A 282 19.47 7.47 -10.11
C PHE A 282 19.03 6.24 -9.31
#